data_438f7212002491db2cb68e25da5e4801
#
_entry.id   438f7212002491db2cb68e25da5e4801
#
_cell.length_a   1.000
_cell.length_b   1.000
_cell.length_c   1.000
_cell.angle_alpha   90.00
_cell.angle_beta   90.00
_cell.angle_gamma   90.00
#
_symmetry.space_group_name_H-M   'P 1'
#
loop_
_entity.id
_entity.type
_entity.pdbx_description
1 polymer ?
#
loop_
_entity_poly.entity_id
_entity_poly.type
_entity_poly.pdbx_seq_one_letter_code
_entity_poly.pdbx_strand_id
1 'polypeptide(L)'
;MAEQEQLGDVRLYRIPIEVTVAARSQKQVALLRQPAVRVENLLRLRIGPGDVDGPLQRLLVTRNRPAEGLGLALPAGKVATFAMRDGRRILIGEGRIDDHTIGEKVEITIGTATGVRARQRSVPGTTDAYDLTVTNDLAETQTVEVELPLDSWSLKGGKLVKREGWMLWRVNVPANGRRELRYRIKM
;
A
#
# COMPACT_ATOMS: atom_id res chain seq x y z
N MET A 1 0.04 -20.96 -19.08
CA MET A 1 0.54 -19.63 -18.64
C MET A 1 1.42 -19.09 -19.74
N ALA A 2 1.46 -17.79 -19.94
CA ALA A 2 2.36 -17.21 -20.92
C ALA A 2 3.82 -17.46 -20.50
N GLU A 3 4.67 -17.76 -21.46
CA GLU A 3 6.12 -17.80 -21.28
C GLU A 3 6.64 -16.38 -21.37
N GLN A 4 7.51 -16.02 -20.42
CA GLN A 4 8.11 -14.70 -20.35
C GLN A 4 9.50 -14.76 -20.98
N GLU A 5 9.76 -13.91 -21.95
CA GLU A 5 11.04 -13.76 -22.62
C GLU A 5 11.52 -12.31 -22.48
N GLN A 6 12.80 -12.11 -22.19
CA GLN A 6 13.40 -10.78 -22.11
C GLN A 6 14.09 -10.45 -23.44
N LEU A 7 13.71 -9.33 -24.02
CA LEU A 7 14.32 -8.80 -25.25
C LEU A 7 14.85 -7.38 -24.97
N GLY A 8 16.09 -7.27 -24.53
CA GLY A 8 16.64 -5.99 -24.04
C GLY A 8 15.85 -5.46 -22.86
N ASP A 9 15.35 -4.23 -22.95
CA ASP A 9 14.51 -3.58 -21.94
C ASP A 9 13.04 -3.95 -22.04
N VAL A 10 12.66 -4.71 -23.08
CA VAL A 10 11.26 -5.11 -23.34
C VAL A 10 11.04 -6.52 -22.86
N ARG A 11 9.88 -6.74 -22.25
CA ARG A 11 9.42 -8.08 -21.85
C ARG A 11 8.33 -8.56 -22.78
N LEU A 12 8.56 -9.73 -23.36
CA LEU A 12 7.59 -10.40 -24.22
C LEU A 12 6.85 -11.47 -23.40
N TYR A 13 5.54 -11.49 -23.55
CA TYR A 13 4.68 -12.53 -22.99
C TYR A 13 4.12 -13.36 -24.13
N ARG A 14 4.67 -14.56 -24.33
CA ARG A 14 4.20 -15.48 -25.35
C ARG A 14 3.00 -16.27 -24.82
N ILE A 15 1.85 -16.11 -25.47
CA ILE A 15 0.66 -16.88 -25.15
C ILE A 15 0.80 -18.28 -25.76
N PRO A 16 0.82 -19.38 -24.96
CA PRO A 16 1.11 -20.73 -25.47
C PRO A 16 -0.06 -21.40 -26.18
N ILE A 17 -1.11 -20.67 -26.45
CA ILE A 17 -2.31 -21.16 -27.14
C ILE A 17 -2.63 -20.25 -28.31
N GLU A 18 -3.03 -20.85 -29.42
CA GLU A 18 -3.57 -20.08 -30.54
C GLU A 18 -4.89 -19.44 -30.13
N VAL A 19 -5.03 -18.15 -30.41
CA VAL A 19 -6.20 -17.37 -30.06
C VAL A 19 -6.85 -16.82 -31.31
N THR A 20 -8.01 -17.32 -31.66
CA THR A 20 -8.81 -16.75 -32.75
C THR A 20 -9.62 -15.57 -32.24
N VAL A 21 -9.47 -14.41 -32.89
CA VAL A 21 -10.25 -13.20 -32.62
C VAL A 21 -11.12 -12.93 -33.84
N ALA A 22 -12.43 -12.93 -33.67
CA ALA A 22 -13.35 -12.60 -34.74
C ALA A 22 -13.25 -11.10 -35.13
N ALA A 23 -13.60 -10.75 -36.36
CA ALA A 23 -13.62 -9.38 -36.82
C ALA A 23 -14.48 -8.49 -35.88
N ARG A 24 -13.97 -7.32 -35.50
CA ARG A 24 -14.62 -6.34 -34.62
C ARG A 24 -14.90 -6.87 -33.21
N SER A 25 -14.15 -7.85 -32.73
CA SER A 25 -14.25 -8.38 -31.36
C SER A 25 -12.95 -8.22 -30.58
N GLN A 26 -13.04 -8.28 -29.25
CA GLN A 26 -11.89 -8.31 -28.34
C GLN A 26 -11.89 -9.64 -27.59
N LYS A 27 -10.72 -10.20 -27.37
CA LYS A 27 -10.54 -11.39 -26.54
C LYS A 27 -9.51 -11.10 -25.46
N GLN A 28 -9.90 -11.27 -24.20
CA GLN A 28 -9.00 -11.13 -23.08
C GLN A 28 -8.40 -12.48 -22.75
N VAL A 29 -7.07 -12.52 -22.62
CA VAL A 29 -6.30 -13.72 -22.31
C VAL A 29 -5.52 -13.50 -21.03
N ALA A 30 -5.56 -14.48 -20.11
CA ALA A 30 -4.77 -14.42 -18.89
C ALA A 30 -3.29 -14.63 -19.21
N LEU A 31 -2.46 -13.62 -18.93
CA LEU A 31 -1.00 -13.71 -19.08
C LEU A 31 -0.39 -14.48 -17.91
N LEU A 32 -0.77 -14.14 -16.69
CA LEU A 32 -0.21 -14.68 -15.46
C LEU A 32 -1.34 -15.10 -14.51
N ARG A 33 -1.12 -16.16 -13.75
CA ARG A 33 -2.02 -16.59 -12.69
C ARG A 33 -1.20 -17.08 -11.51
N GLN A 34 -1.34 -16.40 -10.38
CA GLN A 34 -0.75 -16.79 -9.10
C GLN A 34 -1.89 -17.09 -8.11
N PRO A 35 -2.06 -18.36 -7.73
CA PRO A 35 -3.23 -18.79 -6.94
C PRO A 35 -3.19 -18.31 -5.48
N ALA A 36 -1.99 -18.06 -4.95
CA ALA A 36 -1.81 -17.64 -3.57
C ALA A 36 -0.63 -16.68 -3.47
N VAL A 37 -0.94 -15.41 -3.21
CA VAL A 37 0.06 -14.38 -2.95
C VAL A 37 -0.12 -13.85 -1.55
N ARG A 38 0.95 -13.85 -0.76
CA ARG A 38 0.94 -13.31 0.59
C ARG A 38 1.05 -11.78 0.51
N VAL A 39 0.04 -11.09 1.01
CA VAL A 39 0.00 -9.62 1.04
C VAL A 39 -0.25 -9.12 2.46
N GLU A 40 0.31 -7.98 2.79
CA GLU A 40 0.02 -7.23 3.99
C GLU A 40 -0.99 -6.12 3.67
N ASN A 41 -2.07 -6.01 4.45
CA ASN A 41 -2.95 -4.84 4.45
C ASN A 41 -2.34 -3.77 5.34
N LEU A 42 -2.12 -2.58 4.77
CA LEU A 42 -1.47 -1.48 5.43
C LEU A 42 -2.25 -0.19 5.19
N LEU A 43 -2.40 0.63 6.22
CA LEU A 43 -2.91 1.98 6.10
C LEU A 43 -1.75 2.96 6.17
N ARG A 44 -1.65 3.86 5.18
CA ARG A 44 -0.55 4.82 5.12
C ARG A 44 -1.04 6.24 4.96
N LEU A 45 -0.35 7.15 5.61
CA LEU A 45 -0.47 8.58 5.42
C LEU A 45 0.93 9.20 5.36
N ARG A 46 1.15 10.09 4.40
CA ARG A 46 2.33 10.95 4.36
C ARG A 46 1.92 12.34 4.82
N ILE A 47 2.65 12.88 5.78
CA ILE A 47 2.38 14.21 6.35
C ILE A 47 3.66 15.03 6.42
N GLY A 48 3.49 16.35 6.29
CA GLY A 48 4.52 17.36 6.46
C GLY A 48 4.25 18.25 7.68
N PRO A 49 4.94 19.38 7.78
CA PRO A 49 4.63 20.40 8.78
C PRO A 49 3.21 20.94 8.62
N GLY A 50 2.62 21.41 9.73
CA GLY A 50 1.30 22.01 9.77
C GLY A 50 0.21 21.05 10.27
N ASP A 51 -1.01 21.58 10.37
CA ASP A 51 -2.16 20.81 10.83
C ASP A 51 -2.71 19.93 9.70
N VAL A 52 -3.01 18.68 10.03
CA VAL A 52 -3.57 17.70 9.09
C VAL A 52 -4.78 17.02 9.74
N ASP A 53 -5.81 16.75 8.95
CA ASP A 53 -6.95 15.94 9.36
C ASP A 53 -7.49 15.20 8.13
N GLY A 54 -7.43 13.86 8.13
CA GLY A 54 -7.87 13.11 6.97
C GLY A 54 -7.82 11.58 7.13
N PRO A 55 -8.43 10.87 6.17
CA PRO A 55 -8.35 9.42 6.10
C PRO A 55 -6.98 8.97 5.63
N LEU A 56 -6.66 7.71 5.91
CA LEU A 56 -5.45 7.05 5.43
C LEU A 56 -5.70 6.31 4.10
N GLN A 57 -4.67 6.17 3.30
CA GLN A 57 -4.70 5.32 2.12
C GLN A 57 -4.60 3.85 2.53
N ARG A 58 -5.37 3.00 1.86
CA ARG A 58 -5.29 1.54 2.00
C ARG A 58 -4.38 0.98 0.94
N LEU A 59 -3.36 0.23 1.36
CA LEU A 59 -2.39 -0.40 0.50
C LEU A 59 -2.37 -1.91 0.71
N LEU A 60 -2.15 -2.64 -0.39
CA LEU A 60 -1.68 -4.01 -0.39
C LEU A 60 -0.18 -3.99 -0.64
N VAL A 61 0.58 -4.59 0.27
CA VAL A 61 2.04 -4.58 0.22
C VAL A 61 2.56 -6.02 0.18
N THR A 62 3.47 -6.30 -0.75
CA THR A 62 4.17 -7.59 -0.83
C THR A 62 5.58 -7.39 -1.39
N ARG A 63 6.32 -8.49 -1.55
CA ARG A 63 7.56 -8.54 -2.33
C ARG A 63 7.40 -9.52 -3.47
N ASN A 64 7.95 -9.14 -4.62
CA ASN A 64 7.95 -10.01 -5.80
C ASN A 64 8.98 -11.13 -5.67
N ARG A 65 8.71 -12.11 -4.79
CA ARG A 65 9.57 -13.26 -4.51
C ARG A 65 8.75 -14.56 -4.47
N PRO A 66 9.37 -15.70 -4.77
CA PRO A 66 8.73 -17.01 -4.64
C PRO A 66 8.17 -17.30 -3.25
N ALA A 67 8.84 -16.83 -2.19
CA ALA A 67 8.39 -17.00 -0.80
C ALA A 67 7.03 -16.34 -0.50
N GLU A 68 6.69 -15.27 -1.22
CA GLU A 68 5.41 -14.59 -1.14
C GLU A 68 4.37 -15.07 -2.17
N GLY A 69 4.74 -16.07 -2.99
CA GLY A 69 3.88 -16.63 -4.04
C GLY A 69 3.96 -15.89 -5.38
N LEU A 70 4.98 -15.06 -5.55
CA LEU A 70 5.30 -14.33 -6.80
C LEU A 70 6.65 -14.85 -7.36
N GLY A 71 7.58 -13.99 -7.73
CA GLY A 71 8.89 -14.39 -8.26
C GLY A 71 8.92 -14.42 -9.78
N LEU A 72 8.13 -13.57 -10.40
CA LEU A 72 8.06 -13.38 -11.84
C LEU A 72 7.94 -11.88 -12.13
N ALA A 73 8.30 -11.45 -13.33
CA ALA A 73 8.12 -10.05 -13.68
C ALA A 73 6.63 -9.72 -13.79
N LEU A 74 6.23 -8.63 -13.15
CA LEU A 74 4.85 -8.15 -13.13
C LEU A 74 4.75 -6.96 -14.08
N PRO A 75 3.84 -6.99 -15.08
CA PRO A 75 3.60 -5.85 -15.94
C PRO A 75 2.77 -4.77 -15.24
N ALA A 76 2.98 -3.51 -15.65
CA ALA A 76 2.13 -2.41 -15.25
C ALA A 76 0.68 -2.62 -15.68
N GLY A 77 -0.27 -2.16 -14.86
CA GLY A 77 -1.67 -2.28 -15.22
C GLY A 77 -2.64 -1.77 -14.16
N LYS A 78 -3.92 -1.87 -14.48
CA LYS A 78 -5.00 -1.61 -13.53
C LYS A 78 -5.22 -2.83 -12.66
N VAL A 79 -5.51 -2.60 -11.39
CA VAL A 79 -5.79 -3.65 -10.39
C VAL A 79 -7.19 -3.43 -9.84
N ALA A 80 -8.00 -4.49 -9.83
CA ALA A 80 -9.26 -4.54 -9.11
C ALA A 80 -9.14 -5.58 -7.99
N THR A 81 -9.42 -5.17 -6.77
CA THR A 81 -9.30 -6.01 -5.57
C THR A 81 -10.69 -6.43 -5.10
N PHE A 82 -10.86 -7.72 -4.87
CA PHE A 82 -12.13 -8.30 -4.44
C PHE A 82 -11.96 -9.03 -3.11
N ALA A 83 -12.95 -8.90 -2.24
CA ALA A 83 -13.13 -9.78 -1.10
C ALA A 83 -14.14 -10.88 -1.44
N MET A 84 -13.96 -12.05 -0.84
CA MET A 84 -14.98 -13.11 -0.88
C MET A 84 -15.82 -13.00 0.39
N ARG A 85 -17.13 -12.83 0.23
CA ARG A 85 -18.08 -12.83 1.32
C ARG A 85 -19.30 -13.65 0.92
N ASP A 86 -19.63 -14.64 1.72
CA ASP A 86 -20.76 -15.56 1.48
C ASP A 86 -20.76 -16.16 0.05
N GLY A 87 -19.57 -16.58 -0.43
CA GLY A 87 -19.37 -17.13 -1.77
C GLY A 87 -19.42 -16.13 -2.92
N ARG A 88 -19.60 -14.83 -2.64
CA ARG A 88 -19.68 -13.76 -3.64
C ARG A 88 -18.43 -12.91 -3.66
N ARG A 89 -18.02 -12.50 -4.86
CA ARG A 89 -16.94 -11.53 -5.06
C ARG A 89 -17.49 -10.11 -4.91
N ILE A 90 -16.94 -9.36 -3.96
CA ILE A 90 -17.31 -7.97 -3.71
C ILE A 90 -16.09 -7.11 -4.04
N LEU A 91 -16.21 -6.14 -4.95
CA LEU A 91 -15.17 -5.17 -5.26
C LEU A 91 -14.92 -4.30 -4.02
N ILE A 92 -13.70 -4.31 -3.52
CA ILE A 92 -13.30 -3.55 -2.33
C ILE A 92 -12.31 -2.42 -2.62
N GLY A 93 -11.78 -2.36 -3.83
CA GLY A 93 -10.90 -1.28 -4.25
C GLY A 93 -10.33 -1.48 -5.64
N GLU A 94 -9.91 -0.37 -6.22
CA GLU A 94 -9.24 -0.31 -7.51
C GLU A 94 -7.95 0.50 -7.38
N GLY A 95 -6.94 0.13 -8.14
CA GLY A 95 -5.65 0.78 -8.13
C GLY A 95 -4.85 0.55 -9.41
N ARG A 96 -3.56 0.77 -9.31
CA ARG A 96 -2.59 0.50 -10.38
C ARG A 96 -1.37 -0.19 -9.79
N ILE A 97 -0.73 -0.97 -10.61
CA ILE A 97 0.59 -1.53 -10.38
C ILE A 97 1.51 -1.02 -11.48
N ASP A 98 2.74 -0.69 -11.12
CA ASP A 98 3.80 -0.38 -12.06
C ASP A 98 4.53 -1.68 -12.47
N ASP A 99 5.43 -1.59 -13.44
CA ASP A 99 6.30 -2.72 -13.78
C ASP A 99 7.21 -3.06 -12.61
N HIS A 100 7.22 -4.34 -12.19
CA HIS A 100 8.08 -4.81 -11.13
C HIS A 100 8.95 -5.98 -11.56
N THR A 101 10.25 -5.90 -11.24
CA THR A 101 11.16 -7.01 -11.39
C THR A 101 11.12 -7.94 -10.17
N ILE A 102 11.76 -9.11 -10.30
CA ILE A 102 11.87 -10.07 -9.19
C ILE A 102 12.67 -9.45 -8.05
N GLY A 103 12.18 -9.62 -6.82
CA GLY A 103 12.79 -9.10 -5.60
C GLY A 103 12.30 -7.73 -5.17
N GLU A 104 11.66 -6.96 -6.04
CA GLU A 104 11.14 -5.63 -5.71
C GLU A 104 9.97 -5.67 -4.76
N LYS A 105 9.80 -4.58 -4.03
CA LYS A 105 8.61 -4.32 -3.22
C LYS A 105 7.47 -3.90 -4.13
N VAL A 106 6.32 -4.50 -3.94
CA VAL A 106 5.09 -4.20 -4.67
C VAL A 106 4.12 -3.53 -3.72
N GLU A 107 3.69 -2.32 -4.05
CA GLU A 107 2.69 -1.57 -3.30
C GLU A 107 1.54 -1.17 -4.22
N ILE A 108 0.33 -1.52 -3.83
CA ILE A 108 -0.87 -1.21 -4.60
C ILE A 108 -1.82 -0.43 -3.70
N THR A 109 -2.05 0.84 -4.02
CA THR A 109 -3.07 1.64 -3.35
C THR A 109 -4.44 1.25 -3.92
N ILE A 110 -5.35 0.80 -3.05
CA ILE A 110 -6.67 0.29 -3.43
C ILE A 110 -7.82 1.17 -2.94
N GLY A 111 -7.52 2.37 -2.43
CA GLY A 111 -8.52 3.33 -1.95
C GLY A 111 -8.15 3.94 -0.61
N THR A 112 -9.14 4.51 0.07
CA THR A 112 -9.00 5.13 1.38
C THR A 112 -9.74 4.35 2.45
N ALA A 113 -9.23 4.42 3.70
CA ALA A 113 -9.87 3.79 4.86
C ALA A 113 -10.75 4.83 5.56
N THR A 114 -12.05 4.80 5.35
CA THR A 114 -13.00 5.78 5.93
C THR A 114 -13.13 5.68 7.44
N GLY A 115 -12.92 4.49 8.02
CA GLY A 115 -12.99 4.23 9.47
C GLY A 115 -11.67 4.44 10.21
N VAL A 116 -10.60 4.93 9.55
CA VAL A 116 -9.32 5.24 10.21
C VAL A 116 -8.87 6.63 9.78
N ARG A 117 -8.63 7.49 10.76
CA ARG A 117 -8.26 8.90 10.52
C ARG A 117 -7.00 9.26 11.29
N ALA A 118 -6.22 10.13 10.69
CA ALA A 118 -5.10 10.77 11.37
C ALA A 118 -5.38 12.27 11.52
N ARG A 119 -5.06 12.77 12.70
CA ARG A 119 -5.12 14.19 13.03
C ARG A 119 -3.78 14.63 13.60
N GLN A 120 -3.18 15.61 12.95
CA GLN A 120 -1.98 16.28 13.44
C GLN A 120 -2.32 17.71 13.85
N ARG A 121 -1.75 18.16 14.96
CA ARG A 121 -1.84 19.53 15.44
C ARG A 121 -0.49 20.03 15.88
N SER A 122 -0.22 21.28 15.60
CA SER A 122 0.95 21.99 16.11
C SER A 122 0.84 22.16 17.62
N VAL A 123 1.92 21.91 18.35
CA VAL A 123 1.95 22.10 19.81
C VAL A 123 2.02 23.60 20.10
N PRO A 124 1.07 24.17 20.87
CA PRO A 124 1.07 25.60 21.19
C PRO A 124 2.40 26.06 21.81
N GLY A 125 2.90 27.21 21.35
CA GLY A 125 4.16 27.79 21.83
C GLY A 125 5.42 27.16 21.22
N THR A 126 5.28 26.29 20.23
CA THR A 126 6.38 25.71 19.47
C THR A 126 6.17 25.90 17.97
N THR A 127 7.23 25.92 17.19
CA THR A 127 7.18 26.02 15.73
C THR A 127 7.50 24.69 15.03
N ASP A 128 8.00 23.72 15.78
CA ASP A 128 8.61 22.48 15.28
C ASP A 128 8.02 21.20 15.88
N ALA A 129 7.12 21.32 16.86
CA ALA A 129 6.54 20.18 17.57
C ALA A 129 5.08 19.92 17.14
N TYR A 130 4.74 18.66 17.03
CA TYR A 130 3.43 18.19 16.59
C TYR A 130 2.92 17.05 17.45
N ASP A 131 1.60 17.06 17.71
CA ASP A 131 0.83 15.95 18.25
C ASP A 131 0.07 15.28 17.10
N LEU A 132 0.36 14.02 16.87
CA LEU A 132 -0.31 13.18 15.89
C LEU A 132 -1.15 12.13 16.61
N THR A 133 -2.43 12.09 16.30
CA THR A 133 -3.37 11.05 16.78
C THR A 133 -3.89 10.28 15.58
N VAL A 134 -3.86 8.95 15.67
CA VAL A 134 -4.55 8.06 14.72
C VAL A 134 -5.66 7.34 15.46
N THR A 135 -6.89 7.49 14.98
CA THR A 135 -8.10 6.82 15.48
C THR A 135 -8.53 5.71 14.53
N ASN A 136 -9.05 4.63 15.09
CA ASN A 136 -9.59 3.48 14.36
C ASN A 136 -10.98 3.16 14.91
N ASP A 137 -12.00 3.43 14.12
CA ASP A 137 -13.42 3.18 14.44
C ASP A 137 -13.91 1.81 13.92
N LEU A 138 -12.99 0.99 13.37
CA LEU A 138 -13.28 -0.36 12.91
C LEU A 138 -13.21 -1.37 14.04
N ALA A 139 -13.91 -2.49 13.88
CA ALA A 139 -13.93 -3.61 14.84
C ALA A 139 -12.64 -4.46 14.87
N GLU A 140 -11.68 -4.14 14.01
CA GLU A 140 -10.43 -4.88 13.90
C GLU A 140 -9.23 -3.96 14.10
N THR A 141 -8.14 -4.50 14.67
CA THR A 141 -6.86 -3.79 14.76
C THR A 141 -6.31 -3.49 13.37
N GLN A 142 -5.86 -2.27 13.15
CA GLN A 142 -5.28 -1.82 11.89
C GLN A 142 -3.78 -1.54 12.04
N THR A 143 -2.99 -2.01 11.07
CA THR A 143 -1.58 -1.63 10.95
C THR A 143 -1.48 -0.31 10.20
N VAL A 144 -0.88 0.68 10.82
CA VAL A 144 -0.74 2.04 10.29
C VAL A 144 0.74 2.40 10.16
N GLU A 145 1.08 2.99 9.04
CA GLU A 145 2.35 3.68 8.79
C GLU A 145 2.10 5.16 8.53
N VAL A 146 2.76 6.02 9.30
CA VAL A 146 2.82 7.45 8.99
C VAL A 146 4.24 7.80 8.56
N GLU A 147 4.36 8.34 7.35
CA GLU A 147 5.60 8.85 6.79
C GLU A 147 5.74 10.33 7.14
N LEU A 148 6.77 10.63 7.94
CA LEU A 148 7.12 11.96 8.43
C LEU A 148 8.35 12.49 7.70
N PRO A 149 8.61 13.81 7.71
CA PRO A 149 9.85 14.38 7.17
C PRO A 149 11.09 13.69 7.75
N LEU A 150 12.14 13.61 6.96
CA LEU A 150 13.37 12.89 7.31
C LEU A 150 14.02 13.38 8.61
N ASP A 151 13.88 14.68 8.90
CA ASP A 151 14.45 15.32 10.09
C ASP A 151 13.51 15.29 11.31
N SER A 152 12.52 14.36 11.30
CA SER A 152 11.61 14.16 12.43
C SER A 152 12.21 13.24 13.48
N TRP A 153 11.96 13.55 14.76
CA TRP A 153 12.30 12.64 15.87
C TRP A 153 11.16 12.56 16.89
N SER A 154 10.99 11.38 17.46
CA SER A 154 9.93 11.12 18.45
C SER A 154 10.31 11.66 19.81
N LEU A 155 9.36 12.32 20.48
CA LEU A 155 9.42 12.70 21.90
C LEU A 155 8.67 11.69 22.77
N LYS A 156 7.53 11.19 22.27
CA LYS A 156 6.66 10.25 22.98
C LYS A 156 5.79 9.48 21.98
N GLY A 157 5.45 8.23 22.28
CA GLY A 157 4.47 7.46 21.49
C GLY A 157 5.07 6.44 20.55
N GLY A 158 6.37 6.17 20.62
CA GLY A 158 7.04 5.13 19.85
C GLY A 158 8.33 5.59 19.18
N LYS A 159 8.97 4.66 18.48
CA LYS A 159 10.19 4.92 17.73
C LYS A 159 9.87 5.29 16.29
N LEU A 160 10.68 6.19 15.72
CA LEU A 160 10.71 6.45 14.29
C LEU A 160 11.84 5.65 13.66
N VAL A 161 11.60 5.09 12.48
CA VAL A 161 12.57 4.32 11.72
C VAL A 161 12.78 4.98 10.36
N LYS A 162 14.02 5.25 9.98
CA LYS A 162 14.35 5.77 8.67
C LYS A 162 14.12 4.70 7.60
N ARG A 163 13.31 5.02 6.58
CA ARG A 163 13.04 4.15 5.43
C ARG A 163 12.75 4.98 4.18
N GLU A 164 13.48 4.70 3.12
CA GLU A 164 13.22 5.26 1.77
C GLU A 164 13.07 6.80 1.75
N GLY A 165 13.90 7.51 2.53
CA GLY A 165 13.89 8.98 2.59
C GLY A 165 12.87 9.61 3.55
N TRP A 166 12.20 8.80 4.36
CA TRP A 166 11.20 9.22 5.35
C TRP A 166 11.53 8.70 6.75
N MET A 167 11.04 9.40 7.77
CA MET A 167 10.93 8.84 9.11
C MET A 167 9.57 8.18 9.26
N LEU A 168 9.57 6.90 9.54
CA LEU A 168 8.37 6.07 9.61
C LEU A 168 7.95 5.82 11.05
N TRP A 169 6.72 6.16 11.37
CA TRP A 169 6.02 5.68 12.55
C TRP A 169 5.08 4.55 12.16
N ARG A 170 5.44 3.32 12.57
CA ARG A 170 4.61 2.13 12.34
C ARG A 170 3.98 1.68 13.65
N VAL A 171 2.66 1.51 13.66
CA VAL A 171 1.89 1.22 14.88
C VAL A 171 0.65 0.39 14.57
N ASN A 172 0.30 -0.51 15.51
CA ASN A 172 -0.99 -1.19 15.49
C ASN A 172 -2.00 -0.38 16.31
N VAL A 173 -3.04 0.11 15.65
CA VAL A 173 -4.14 0.84 16.27
C VAL A 173 -5.25 -0.16 16.60
N PRO A 174 -5.59 -0.37 17.86
CA PRO A 174 -6.59 -1.37 18.26
C PRO A 174 -7.98 -1.03 17.72
N ALA A 175 -8.84 -2.01 17.67
CA ALA A 175 -10.25 -1.84 17.35
C ALA A 175 -10.88 -0.77 18.26
N ASN A 176 -11.66 0.13 17.68
CA ASN A 176 -12.34 1.23 18.38
C ASN A 176 -11.41 2.04 19.29
N GLY A 177 -10.15 2.19 18.87
CA GLY A 177 -9.11 2.77 19.68
C GLY A 177 -8.27 3.83 18.97
N ARG A 178 -7.24 4.28 19.67
CA ARG A 178 -6.32 5.28 19.13
C ARG A 178 -4.88 5.02 19.52
N ARG A 179 -3.96 5.66 18.79
CA ARG A 179 -2.54 5.79 19.10
C ARG A 179 -2.10 7.23 18.88
N GLU A 180 -1.13 7.65 19.68
CA GLU A 180 -0.64 9.02 19.69
C GLU A 180 0.88 9.03 19.58
N LEU A 181 1.40 9.99 18.83
CA LEU A 181 2.81 10.29 18.68
C LEU A 181 3.00 11.79 18.89
N ARG A 182 3.92 12.18 19.79
CA ARG A 182 4.47 13.52 19.83
C ARG A 182 5.86 13.53 19.25
N TYR A 183 6.11 14.41 18.32
CA TYR A 183 7.38 14.47 17.60
C TYR A 183 7.77 15.91 17.25
N ARG A 184 9.02 16.10 16.86
CA ARG A 184 9.53 17.36 16.30
C ARG A 184 10.13 17.14 14.93
N ILE A 185 10.19 18.24 14.16
CA ILE A 185 10.88 18.30 12.86
C ILE A 185 12.02 19.32 13.03
N LYS A 186 13.25 18.95 12.67
CA LYS A 186 14.37 19.89 12.65
C LYS A 186 14.18 20.84 11.45
N MET A 187 14.03 22.11 11.74
CA MET A 187 14.03 23.18 10.73
C MET A 187 15.45 23.64 10.40
#